data_672cd0a42af87a20898dca9f54de3761
#
_entry.id   672cd0a42af87a20898dca9f54de3761
#
_cell.length_a   1.000
_cell.length_b   1.000
_cell.length_c   1.000
_cell.angle_alpha   90.00
_cell.angle_beta   90.00
_cell.angle_gamma   90.00
#
_symmetry.space_group_name_H-M   'P 1'
#
loop_
_entity.id
_entity.type
_entity.pdbx_description
1 polymer ?
#
loop_
_entity_poly.entity_id
_entity_poly.type
_entity_poly.pdbx_seq_one_letter_code
_entity_poly.pdbx_strand_id
1 'polypeptide(L)'
;GRGLMALTTFLQGCVVQGTALRRRLDRGQALDEFGVGGVGRTFRGIALTATLVILVGAVILYHFGFDDIPNQGERLWAALFHSISAYNNAGFGLWSDSLERYRSNGVVNAVVMLLIVAGGLGWRVTSDLTTQLLRRRRSRRRLSLHSRLVLRTTLLLIVFGAGGLALTEWLNQGEIFAGMPWSERWL
;
A
#
# COMPACT_ATOMS: atom_id res chain seq x y z
N GLY A 1 57.43 5.15 10.42
CA GLY A 1 56.91 3.76 10.50
C GLY A 1 55.45 3.57 10.76
N ARG A 2 54.72 4.48 11.44
CA ARG A 2 53.30 4.26 11.81
C ARG A 2 52.31 4.40 10.65
N GLY A 3 52.56 5.26 9.67
CA GLY A 3 51.70 5.46 8.50
C GLY A 3 51.69 4.26 7.53
N LEU A 4 52.80 3.59 7.37
CA LEU A 4 52.94 2.43 6.49
C LEU A 4 52.18 1.20 7.03
N MET A 5 52.18 0.99 8.37
CA MET A 5 51.40 -0.07 9.01
C MET A 5 49.89 0.18 8.89
N ALA A 6 49.40 1.42 9.04
CA ALA A 6 48.01 1.76 8.87
C ALA A 6 47.53 1.51 7.43
N LEU A 7 48.37 1.85 6.45
CA LEU A 7 48.06 1.65 5.03
C LEU A 7 48.02 0.16 4.65
N THR A 8 48.96 -0.65 5.17
CA THR A 8 48.94 -2.11 4.93
C THR A 8 47.78 -2.79 5.61
N THR A 9 47.39 -2.37 6.81
CA THR A 9 46.22 -2.92 7.51
C THR A 9 44.90 -2.56 6.78
N PHE A 10 44.81 -1.32 6.26
CA PHE A 10 43.65 -0.88 5.46
C PHE A 10 43.54 -1.66 4.13
N LEU A 11 44.66 -1.82 3.42
CA LEU A 11 44.69 -2.60 2.18
C LEU A 11 44.40 -4.09 2.41
N GLN A 12 44.88 -4.68 3.49
CA GLN A 12 44.54 -6.04 3.89
C GLN A 12 43.02 -6.17 4.21
N GLY A 13 42.46 -5.19 4.91
CA GLY A 13 41.01 -5.13 5.18
C GLY A 13 40.17 -5.10 3.89
N CYS A 14 40.54 -4.27 2.93
CA CYS A 14 39.89 -4.18 1.64
C CYS A 14 39.99 -5.47 0.81
N VAL A 15 41.16 -6.12 0.82
CA VAL A 15 41.38 -7.38 0.09
C VAL A 15 40.62 -8.53 0.75
N VAL A 16 40.57 -8.60 2.08
CA VAL A 16 39.80 -9.63 2.82
C VAL A 16 38.31 -9.46 2.59
N GLN A 17 37.77 -8.22 2.59
CA GLN A 17 36.38 -7.96 2.25
C GLN A 17 36.06 -8.31 0.79
N GLY A 18 36.96 -8.00 -0.14
CA GLY A 18 36.80 -8.37 -1.55
C GLY A 18 36.78 -9.89 -1.78
N THR A 19 37.61 -10.63 -1.08
CA THR A 19 37.65 -12.11 -1.16
C THR A 19 36.45 -12.76 -0.45
N ALA A 20 35.93 -12.18 0.62
CA ALA A 20 34.71 -12.66 1.28
C ALA A 20 33.48 -12.42 0.41
N LEU A 21 33.41 -11.27 -0.28
CA LEU A 21 32.35 -10.98 -1.25
C LEU A 21 32.40 -11.94 -2.46
N ARG A 22 33.61 -12.18 -3.00
CA ARG A 22 33.82 -13.13 -4.10
C ARG A 22 33.43 -14.56 -3.73
N ARG A 23 33.78 -15.04 -2.52
CA ARG A 23 33.32 -16.35 -2.03
C ARG A 23 31.83 -16.47 -1.80
N ARG A 24 31.12 -15.38 -1.52
CA ARG A 24 29.65 -15.34 -1.46
C ARG A 24 29.03 -15.38 -2.87
N LEU A 25 29.66 -14.73 -3.84
CA LEU A 25 29.26 -14.78 -5.25
C LEU A 25 29.50 -16.19 -5.86
N ASP A 26 30.63 -16.84 -5.52
CA ASP A 26 30.97 -18.17 -6.02
C ASP A 26 30.10 -19.30 -5.44
N ARG A 27 29.41 -19.08 -4.31
CA ARG A 27 28.51 -20.08 -3.73
C ARG A 27 27.10 -20.08 -4.34
N GLY A 28 26.84 -19.36 -5.41
CA GLY A 28 25.58 -19.40 -6.15
C GLY A 28 24.35 -18.88 -5.39
N GLN A 29 24.45 -18.70 -4.06
CA GLN A 29 23.30 -18.25 -3.23
C GLN A 29 23.04 -16.75 -3.33
N ALA A 30 24.07 -15.93 -3.59
CA ALA A 30 23.88 -14.49 -3.78
C ALA A 30 23.34 -14.16 -5.19
N LEU A 31 23.65 -14.97 -6.21
CA LEU A 31 23.13 -14.80 -7.56
C LEU A 31 21.66 -15.24 -7.71
N ASP A 32 21.20 -16.17 -6.87
CA ASP A 32 19.79 -16.56 -6.85
C ASP A 32 18.90 -15.53 -6.11
N GLU A 33 19.45 -14.80 -5.15
CA GLU A 33 18.72 -13.73 -4.44
C GLU A 33 18.73 -12.39 -5.20
N PHE A 34 19.76 -12.12 -6.03
CA PHE A 34 19.86 -10.96 -6.92
C PHE A 34 19.80 -11.35 -8.41
N GLY A 35 19.61 -12.60 -8.73
CA GLY A 35 19.50 -13.06 -10.11
C GLY A 35 18.26 -12.47 -10.80
N VAL A 36 18.42 -12.11 -12.07
CA VAL A 36 17.38 -11.55 -12.96
C VAL A 36 16.06 -12.33 -12.86
N GLY A 37 16.11 -13.65 -12.60
CA GLY A 37 14.93 -14.49 -12.36
C GLY A 37 14.19 -14.22 -11.05
N GLY A 38 14.89 -13.85 -9.97
CA GLY A 38 14.29 -13.49 -8.69
C GLY A 38 13.55 -12.15 -8.76
N VAL A 39 14.18 -11.15 -9.37
CA VAL A 39 13.59 -9.83 -9.59
C VAL A 39 12.34 -9.91 -10.47
N GLY A 40 12.39 -10.67 -11.57
CA GLY A 40 11.24 -10.84 -12.46
C GLY A 40 10.05 -11.53 -11.77
N ARG A 41 10.30 -12.53 -10.92
CA ARG A 41 9.25 -13.20 -10.14
C ARG A 41 8.60 -12.27 -9.13
N THR A 42 9.42 -11.49 -8.42
CA THR A 42 8.94 -10.48 -7.47
C THR A 42 8.12 -9.41 -8.17
N PHE A 43 8.62 -8.86 -9.27
CA PHE A 43 7.90 -7.86 -10.07
C PHE A 43 6.55 -8.38 -10.58
N ARG A 44 6.52 -9.60 -11.11
CA ARG A 44 5.26 -10.26 -11.52
C ARG A 44 4.29 -10.40 -10.35
N GLY A 45 4.78 -10.79 -9.17
CA GLY A 45 3.96 -10.88 -7.96
C GLY A 45 3.35 -9.54 -7.56
N ILE A 46 4.15 -8.47 -7.60
CA ILE A 46 3.69 -7.09 -7.33
C ILE A 46 2.59 -6.69 -8.33
N ALA A 47 2.87 -6.83 -9.63
CA ALA A 47 1.95 -6.44 -10.69
C ALA A 47 0.62 -7.21 -10.60
N LEU A 48 0.67 -8.53 -10.43
CA LEU A 48 -0.53 -9.36 -10.30
C LEU A 48 -1.37 -8.99 -9.07
N THR A 49 -0.72 -8.76 -7.91
CA THR A 49 -1.44 -8.40 -6.69
C THR A 49 -2.09 -7.03 -6.82
N ALA A 50 -1.36 -6.04 -7.34
CA ALA A 50 -1.89 -4.70 -7.58
C ALA A 50 -3.08 -4.74 -8.55
N THR A 51 -2.92 -5.41 -9.70
CA THR A 51 -4.00 -5.55 -10.69
C THR A 51 -5.24 -6.21 -10.09
N LEU A 52 -5.06 -7.29 -9.31
CA LEU A 52 -6.18 -7.99 -8.67
C LEU A 52 -6.93 -7.08 -7.69
N VAL A 53 -6.23 -6.36 -6.83
CA VAL A 53 -6.85 -5.45 -5.85
C VAL A 53 -7.58 -4.32 -6.56
N ILE A 54 -6.98 -3.71 -7.59
CA ILE A 54 -7.59 -2.67 -8.40
C ILE A 54 -8.87 -3.19 -9.08
N LEU A 55 -8.83 -4.38 -9.70
CA LEU A 55 -9.98 -4.96 -10.37
C LEU A 55 -11.11 -5.27 -9.40
N VAL A 56 -10.80 -5.82 -8.22
CA VAL A 56 -11.82 -6.06 -7.17
C VAL A 56 -12.47 -4.75 -6.74
N GLY A 57 -11.68 -3.71 -6.49
CA GLY A 57 -12.20 -2.37 -6.17
C GLY A 57 -13.08 -1.82 -7.30
N ALA A 58 -12.63 -1.92 -8.54
CA ALA A 58 -13.38 -1.46 -9.71
C ALA A 58 -14.73 -2.19 -9.88
N VAL A 59 -14.75 -3.52 -9.67
CA VAL A 59 -16.01 -4.29 -9.73
C VAL A 59 -16.98 -3.84 -8.64
N ILE A 60 -16.51 -3.60 -7.42
CA ILE A 60 -17.38 -3.14 -6.33
C ILE A 60 -17.89 -1.72 -6.63
N LEU A 61 -17.03 -0.80 -7.08
CA LEU A 61 -17.45 0.55 -7.46
C LEU A 61 -18.44 0.55 -8.62
N TYR A 62 -18.24 -0.32 -9.62
CA TYR A 62 -19.13 -0.45 -10.75
C TYR A 62 -20.54 -0.90 -10.35
N HIS A 63 -20.65 -1.90 -9.48
CA HIS A 63 -21.95 -2.49 -9.13
C HIS A 63 -22.67 -1.76 -7.99
N PHE A 64 -21.96 -1.17 -7.05
CA PHE A 64 -22.51 -0.65 -5.80
C PHE A 64 -22.16 0.80 -5.50
N GLY A 65 -21.18 1.38 -6.22
CA GLY A 65 -20.71 2.73 -5.97
C GLY A 65 -21.25 3.76 -6.95
N PHE A 66 -21.25 3.44 -8.22
CA PHE A 66 -21.56 4.33 -9.34
C PHE A 66 -22.82 3.86 -10.09
N ASP A 67 -23.80 3.34 -9.37
CA ASP A 67 -25.07 2.86 -9.91
C ASP A 67 -25.96 4.00 -10.49
N ASP A 68 -25.70 5.23 -10.08
CA ASP A 68 -26.32 6.46 -10.59
C ASP A 68 -25.90 6.82 -12.03
N ILE A 69 -24.78 6.25 -12.53
CA ILE A 69 -24.32 6.50 -13.89
C ILE A 69 -25.03 5.55 -14.87
N PRO A 70 -25.93 6.08 -15.75
CA PRO A 70 -26.75 5.23 -16.62
C PRO A 70 -25.96 4.57 -17.75
N ASN A 71 -24.92 5.24 -18.26
CA ASN A 71 -24.07 4.69 -19.32
C ASN A 71 -23.08 3.68 -18.75
N GLN A 72 -23.23 2.42 -19.15
CA GLN A 72 -22.38 1.32 -18.66
C GLN A 72 -20.90 1.51 -18.99
N GLY A 73 -20.56 2.10 -20.14
CA GLY A 73 -19.18 2.39 -20.54
C GLY A 73 -18.55 3.47 -19.65
N GLU A 74 -19.27 4.54 -19.39
CA GLU A 74 -18.83 5.62 -18.49
C GLU A 74 -18.70 5.12 -17.05
N ARG A 75 -19.65 4.31 -16.59
CA ARG A 75 -19.62 3.67 -15.27
C ARG A 75 -18.39 2.79 -15.11
N LEU A 76 -18.09 1.94 -16.10
CA LEU A 76 -16.93 1.08 -16.09
C LEU A 76 -15.62 1.89 -16.08
N TRP A 77 -15.57 2.94 -16.91
CA TRP A 77 -14.42 3.84 -16.96
C TRP A 77 -14.21 4.56 -15.62
N ALA A 78 -15.27 5.11 -15.04
CA ALA A 78 -15.22 5.78 -13.75
C ALA A 78 -14.73 4.82 -12.62
N ALA A 79 -15.27 3.60 -12.58
CA ALA A 79 -14.89 2.59 -11.59
C ALA A 79 -13.42 2.18 -11.73
N LEU A 80 -12.94 1.92 -12.93
CA LEU A 80 -11.54 1.59 -13.19
C LEU A 80 -10.62 2.75 -12.86
N PHE A 81 -10.95 3.96 -13.33
CA PHE A 81 -10.12 5.14 -13.11
C PHE A 81 -9.95 5.45 -11.63
N HIS A 82 -11.05 5.53 -10.87
CA HIS A 82 -10.98 5.85 -9.44
C HIS A 82 -10.33 4.73 -8.63
N SER A 83 -10.53 3.48 -9.04
CA SER A 83 -9.85 2.34 -8.40
C SER A 83 -8.32 2.40 -8.59
N ILE A 84 -7.85 2.71 -9.81
CA ILE A 84 -6.43 2.90 -10.11
C ILE A 84 -5.88 4.11 -9.35
N SER A 85 -6.58 5.24 -9.38
CA SER A 85 -6.19 6.48 -8.72
C SER A 85 -6.05 6.29 -7.22
N ALA A 86 -7.04 5.64 -6.58
CA ALA A 86 -7.04 5.37 -5.15
C ALA A 86 -5.92 4.41 -4.72
N TYR A 87 -5.74 3.29 -5.43
CA TYR A 87 -4.69 2.33 -5.10
C TYR A 87 -3.28 2.92 -5.24
N ASN A 88 -3.05 3.76 -6.25
CA ASN A 88 -1.76 4.43 -6.44
C ASN A 88 -1.59 5.69 -5.58
N ASN A 89 -2.56 6.04 -4.74
CA ASN A 89 -2.56 7.26 -3.94
C ASN A 89 -2.36 8.53 -4.78
N ALA A 90 -2.89 8.53 -6.02
CA ALA A 90 -2.68 9.59 -6.98
C ALA A 90 -3.60 10.81 -6.76
N GLY A 91 -4.79 10.58 -6.20
CA GLY A 91 -5.73 11.66 -5.87
C GLY A 91 -6.40 12.33 -7.07
N PHE A 92 -6.33 11.71 -8.26
CA PHE A 92 -7.00 12.24 -9.45
C PHE A 92 -8.47 11.83 -9.48
N GLY A 93 -9.34 12.77 -9.87
CA GLY A 93 -10.76 12.55 -10.15
C GLY A 93 -11.09 12.80 -11.62
N LEU A 94 -12.15 12.17 -12.12
CA LEU A 94 -12.67 12.40 -13.48
C LEU A 94 -13.55 13.66 -13.55
N TRP A 95 -14.11 14.06 -12.40
CA TRP A 95 -15.04 15.19 -12.30
C TRP A 95 -14.35 16.39 -11.65
N SER A 96 -14.84 17.59 -11.95
CA SER A 96 -14.33 18.84 -11.38
C SER A 96 -14.50 18.91 -9.86
N ASP A 97 -15.55 18.27 -9.34
CA ASP A 97 -15.87 18.11 -7.92
C ASP A 97 -15.25 16.84 -7.30
N SER A 98 -14.34 16.16 -8.05
CA SER A 98 -13.73 14.90 -7.62
C SER A 98 -14.78 13.85 -7.22
N LEU A 99 -14.76 13.34 -5.99
CA LEU A 99 -15.73 12.38 -5.45
C LEU A 99 -16.73 13.03 -4.47
N GLU A 100 -16.82 14.37 -4.41
CA GLU A 100 -17.67 15.08 -3.46
C GLU A 100 -19.15 14.70 -3.59
N ARG A 101 -19.62 14.46 -4.81
CA ARG A 101 -20.98 13.99 -5.07
C ARG A 101 -21.30 12.63 -4.41
N TYR A 102 -20.30 11.83 -4.11
CA TYR A 102 -20.42 10.52 -3.47
C TYR A 102 -20.08 10.55 -1.97
N ARG A 103 -19.98 11.75 -1.35
CA ARG A 103 -19.63 11.89 0.07
C ARG A 103 -20.56 11.10 1.01
N SER A 104 -21.83 10.96 0.65
CA SER A 104 -22.83 10.20 1.42
C SER A 104 -22.88 8.72 1.03
N ASN A 105 -22.13 8.29 0.01
CA ASN A 105 -22.11 6.90 -0.41
C ASN A 105 -21.04 6.11 0.37
N GLY A 106 -21.50 5.37 1.39
CA GLY A 106 -20.62 4.57 2.25
C GLY A 106 -19.82 3.52 1.49
N VAL A 107 -20.33 2.98 0.37
CA VAL A 107 -19.63 1.99 -0.44
C VAL A 107 -18.43 2.64 -1.15
N VAL A 108 -18.65 3.78 -1.80
CA VAL A 108 -17.57 4.52 -2.47
C VAL A 108 -16.49 4.90 -1.47
N ASN A 109 -16.87 5.49 -0.35
CA ASN A 109 -15.93 5.91 0.70
C ASN A 109 -15.14 4.71 1.25
N ALA A 110 -15.80 3.61 1.61
CA ALA A 110 -15.14 2.43 2.15
C ALA A 110 -14.16 1.80 1.14
N VAL A 111 -14.57 1.65 -0.13
CA VAL A 111 -13.73 1.03 -1.15
C VAL A 111 -12.51 1.90 -1.46
N VAL A 112 -12.71 3.22 -1.63
CA VAL A 112 -11.62 4.16 -1.90
C VAL A 112 -10.63 4.19 -0.74
N MET A 113 -11.09 4.30 0.52
CA MET A 113 -10.22 4.24 1.69
C MET A 113 -9.44 2.93 1.79
N LEU A 114 -10.07 1.79 1.54
CA LEU A 114 -9.40 0.49 1.55
C LEU A 114 -8.34 0.38 0.45
N LEU A 115 -8.61 0.90 -0.75
CA LEU A 115 -7.65 0.93 -1.85
C LEU A 115 -6.45 1.83 -1.53
N ILE A 116 -6.68 3.02 -0.97
CA ILE A 116 -5.62 3.94 -0.51
C ILE A 116 -4.72 3.24 0.52
N VAL A 117 -5.31 2.62 1.54
CA VAL A 117 -4.55 1.90 2.56
C VAL A 117 -3.80 0.71 1.95
N ALA A 118 -4.45 -0.09 1.10
CA ALA A 118 -3.82 -1.25 0.47
C ALA A 118 -2.62 -0.87 -0.40
N GLY A 119 -2.73 0.23 -1.17
CA GLY A 119 -1.65 0.76 -1.98
C GLY A 119 -0.50 1.32 -1.13
N GLY A 120 -0.82 2.03 -0.05
CA GLY A 120 0.16 2.60 0.88
C GLY A 120 0.93 1.59 1.73
N LEU A 121 0.36 0.42 2.02
CA LEU A 121 1.02 -0.63 2.81
C LEU A 121 2.24 -1.25 2.12
N GLY A 122 2.31 -1.17 0.79
CA GLY A 122 3.37 -1.74 -0.02
C GLY A 122 3.26 -3.26 -0.19
N TRP A 123 3.91 -3.75 -1.24
CA TRP A 123 3.78 -5.13 -1.70
C TRP A 123 4.20 -6.18 -0.67
N ARG A 124 5.21 -5.92 0.16
CA ARG A 124 5.66 -6.90 1.17
C ARG A 124 4.57 -7.22 2.17
N VAL A 125 3.89 -6.21 2.67
CA VAL A 125 2.79 -6.37 3.63
C VAL A 125 1.60 -7.04 2.95
N THR A 126 1.25 -6.60 1.75
CA THR A 126 0.14 -7.18 0.98
C THR A 126 0.40 -8.65 0.64
N SER A 127 1.64 -9.02 0.28
CA SER A 127 2.05 -10.40 0.03
C SER A 127 2.02 -11.26 1.30
N ASP A 128 2.45 -10.75 2.43
CA ASP A 128 2.38 -11.44 3.72
C ASP A 128 0.92 -11.70 4.11
N LEU A 129 0.05 -10.71 3.95
CA LEU A 129 -1.39 -10.81 4.25
C LEU A 129 -2.09 -11.82 3.33
N THR A 130 -1.88 -11.73 2.02
CA THR A 130 -2.49 -12.65 1.05
C THR A 130 -2.02 -14.09 1.27
N THR A 131 -0.73 -14.27 1.53
CA THR A 131 -0.17 -15.61 1.83
C THR A 131 -0.78 -16.17 3.11
N GLN A 132 -0.99 -15.35 4.13
CA GLN A 132 -1.59 -15.78 5.38
C GLN A 132 -3.08 -16.10 5.22
N LEU A 133 -3.81 -15.31 4.43
CA LEU A 133 -5.23 -15.54 4.14
C LEU A 133 -5.45 -16.84 3.36
N LEU A 134 -4.68 -17.05 2.29
CA LEU A 134 -4.78 -18.23 1.43
C LEU A 134 -4.30 -19.50 2.11
N ARG A 135 -3.31 -19.44 3.01
CA ARG A 135 -2.73 -20.58 3.72
C ARG A 135 -3.36 -20.86 5.09
N ARG A 136 -4.47 -20.24 5.44
CA ARG A 136 -5.14 -20.30 6.76
C ARG A 136 -5.33 -21.70 7.33
N ARG A 137 -5.26 -22.76 6.52
CA ARG A 137 -5.47 -24.15 6.96
C ARG A 137 -4.19 -24.94 7.31
N ARG A 138 -2.97 -24.49 6.96
CA ARG A 138 -1.79 -25.40 7.06
C ARG A 138 -0.55 -24.88 7.77
N SER A 139 -0.45 -23.60 8.10
CA SER A 139 0.72 -23.09 8.82
C SER A 139 0.40 -21.79 9.53
N ARG A 140 0.54 -21.78 10.87
CA ARG A 140 0.55 -20.56 11.71
C ARG A 140 1.87 -19.77 11.49
N ARG A 141 2.20 -19.42 10.26
CA ARG A 141 3.30 -18.47 10.05
C ARG A 141 2.86 -17.11 10.56
N ARG A 142 3.56 -16.60 11.58
CA ARG A 142 3.35 -15.24 12.10
C ARG A 142 3.74 -14.25 11.00
N LEU A 143 3.00 -13.14 10.89
CA LEU A 143 3.39 -12.02 10.05
C LEU A 143 4.85 -11.62 10.33
N SER A 144 5.57 -11.22 9.30
CA SER A 144 6.94 -10.71 9.45
C SER A 144 6.96 -9.53 10.42
N LEU A 145 8.08 -9.30 11.07
CA LEU A 145 8.24 -8.16 11.98
C LEU A 145 7.93 -6.84 11.26
N HIS A 146 8.41 -6.72 10.02
CA HIS A 146 8.16 -5.57 9.16
C HIS A 146 6.66 -5.34 8.94
N SER A 147 5.92 -6.38 8.52
CA SER A 147 4.48 -6.26 8.27
C SER A 147 3.69 -5.89 9.52
N ARG A 148 4.06 -6.44 10.69
CA ARG A 148 3.44 -6.07 11.97
C ARG A 148 3.70 -4.62 12.35
N LEU A 149 4.92 -4.14 12.12
CA LEU A 149 5.29 -2.75 12.40
C LEU A 149 4.51 -1.81 11.51
N VAL A 150 4.54 -2.04 10.18
CA VAL A 150 3.81 -1.22 9.21
C VAL A 150 2.31 -1.17 9.53
N LEU A 151 1.66 -2.32 9.75
CA LEU A 151 0.23 -2.35 10.06
C LEU A 151 -0.11 -1.60 11.35
N ARG A 152 0.70 -1.75 12.41
CA ARG A 152 0.47 -1.02 13.67
C ARG A 152 0.65 0.49 13.50
N THR A 153 1.71 0.90 12.81
CA THR A 153 1.98 2.32 12.55
C THR A 153 0.88 2.94 11.68
N THR A 154 0.45 2.25 10.63
CA THR A 154 -0.66 2.70 9.78
C THR A 154 -1.95 2.86 10.59
N LEU A 155 -2.30 1.87 11.42
CA LEU A 155 -3.48 1.95 12.27
C LEU A 155 -3.39 3.12 13.26
N LEU A 156 -2.23 3.30 13.92
CA LEU A 156 -2.01 4.42 14.82
C LEU A 156 -2.17 5.76 14.11
N LEU A 157 -1.57 5.92 12.93
CA LEU A 157 -1.67 7.15 12.15
C LEU A 157 -3.12 7.44 11.71
N ILE A 158 -3.87 6.43 11.30
CA ILE A 158 -5.30 6.58 10.96
C ILE A 158 -6.08 7.04 12.19
N VAL A 159 -5.89 6.38 13.34
CA VAL A 159 -6.60 6.74 14.58
C VAL A 159 -6.23 8.16 15.05
N PHE A 160 -4.93 8.50 15.03
CA PHE A 160 -4.48 9.86 15.38
C PHE A 160 -5.00 10.92 14.40
N GLY A 161 -4.98 10.63 13.09
CA GLY A 161 -5.50 11.55 12.08
C GLY A 161 -7.01 11.77 12.23
N ALA A 162 -7.78 10.70 12.34
CA ALA A 162 -9.23 10.77 12.55
C ALA A 162 -9.57 11.46 13.89
N GLY A 163 -8.86 11.10 14.95
CA GLY A 163 -9.04 11.74 16.27
C GLY A 163 -8.68 13.22 16.27
N GLY A 164 -7.61 13.60 15.57
CA GLY A 164 -7.21 15.00 15.40
C GLY A 164 -8.27 15.80 14.66
N LEU A 165 -8.78 15.28 13.54
CA LEU A 165 -9.87 15.92 12.80
C LEU A 165 -11.14 16.05 13.63
N ALA A 166 -11.55 15.00 14.35
CA ALA A 166 -12.71 15.05 15.23
C ALA A 166 -12.54 16.05 16.36
N LEU A 167 -11.33 16.17 16.91
CA LEU A 167 -11.03 17.14 17.98
C LEU A 167 -11.07 18.57 17.45
N THR A 168 -10.47 18.85 16.30
CA THR A 168 -10.50 20.20 15.71
C THR A 168 -11.92 20.62 15.37
N GLU A 169 -12.72 19.70 14.83
CA GLU A 169 -14.13 19.95 14.55
C GLU A 169 -14.93 20.24 15.82
N TRP A 170 -14.70 19.47 16.89
CA TRP A 170 -15.37 19.73 18.17
C TRP A 170 -14.96 21.08 18.76
N LEU A 171 -13.69 21.46 18.68
CA LEU A 171 -13.20 22.75 19.18
C LEU A 171 -13.74 23.93 18.36
N ASN A 172 -13.98 23.76 17.06
CA ASN A 172 -14.58 24.75 16.18
C ASN A 172 -16.12 24.80 16.24
N GLN A 173 -16.72 24.23 17.28
CA GLN A 173 -18.17 24.19 17.51
C GLN A 173 -18.97 23.54 16.36
N GLY A 174 -18.35 22.68 15.58
CA GLY A 174 -19.00 21.92 14.51
C GLY A 174 -19.26 22.74 13.24
N GLU A 175 -18.59 23.86 13.04
CA GLU A 175 -18.80 24.73 11.86
C GLU A 175 -18.56 24.01 10.53
N ILE A 176 -17.57 23.09 10.45
CA ILE A 176 -17.23 22.36 9.23
C ILE A 176 -18.36 21.39 8.85
N PHE A 177 -19.01 20.77 9.85
CA PHE A 177 -20.13 19.85 9.67
C PHE A 177 -21.50 20.47 9.95
N ALA A 178 -21.56 21.78 10.23
CA ALA A 178 -22.80 22.50 10.42
C ALA A 178 -23.67 22.41 9.15
N GLY A 179 -24.81 21.76 9.26
CA GLY A 179 -25.71 21.53 8.14
C GLY A 179 -25.63 20.14 7.49
N MET A 180 -24.67 19.29 7.87
CA MET A 180 -24.65 17.90 7.42
C MET A 180 -25.48 17.00 8.35
N PRO A 181 -26.28 16.07 7.80
CA PRO A 181 -26.99 15.08 8.60
C PRO A 181 -25.99 14.15 9.33
N TRP A 182 -26.38 13.63 10.48
CA TRP A 182 -25.52 12.80 11.33
C TRP A 182 -24.93 11.59 10.62
N SER A 183 -25.65 11.02 9.65
CA SER A 183 -25.21 9.90 8.83
C SER A 183 -24.02 10.24 7.91
N GLU A 184 -23.81 11.51 7.59
CA GLU A 184 -22.76 11.96 6.68
C GLU A 184 -21.53 12.52 7.41
N ARG A 185 -21.64 12.79 8.71
CA ARG A 185 -20.54 13.38 9.50
C ARG A 185 -19.35 12.44 9.71
N TRP A 186 -19.56 11.14 9.54
CA TRP A 186 -18.56 10.11 9.83
C TRP A 186 -18.15 9.27 8.62
N LEU A 187 -18.63 9.61 7.44
CA LEU A 187 -18.25 9.03 6.16
C LEU A 187 -17.22 9.91 5.45
#